data_5b95f5dd76530ec7dfc407eb3bb4dfb1
#
_entry.id   5b95f5dd76530ec7dfc407eb3bb4dfb1
#
_cell.length_a   1.000
_cell.length_b   1.000
_cell.length_c   1.000
_cell.angle_alpha   90.00
_cell.angle_beta   90.00
_cell.angle_gamma   90.00
#
_symmetry.space_group_name_H-M   'P 1'
#
loop_
_entity.id
_entity.type
_entity.pdbx_description
1 polymer ?
#
loop_
_entity_poly.entity_id
_entity_poly.type
_entity_poly.pdbx_seq_one_letter_code
_entity_poly.pdbx_strand_id
1 'polypeptide(L)'
;RDAQESRGLGDVYKRQPYEMAEYLARDLTMLQEINPDTISLSPFVPREGTSFRHQLPCNLETFLRLTAILRVMFPKANIAASPLVNSIHVQGQVMAIYSGANVLRVPLFPPPVPGVTRRSGGVSLLRRLQSLYASLSSHNYEMVVDRGDSLRFLERHPKAPAQKN
;
A
#
# COMPACT_ATOMS: atom_id res chain seq x y z
N ARG A 1 2.79 -9.10 23.46
CA ARG A 1 4.17 -8.61 23.29
C ARG A 1 4.10 -7.44 22.33
N ASP A 2 4.37 -6.28 22.88
CA ASP A 2 4.06 -4.97 22.36
C ASP A 2 4.71 -4.71 20.99
N ALA A 3 3.89 -4.32 20.01
CA ALA A 3 4.39 -3.80 18.76
C ALA A 3 5.04 -2.44 19.08
N GLN A 4 6.33 -2.34 18.89
CA GLN A 4 7.10 -1.12 19.09
C GLN A 4 6.62 -0.08 18.08
N GLU A 5 5.97 0.96 18.58
CA GLU A 5 5.48 2.08 17.79
C GLU A 5 6.66 2.84 17.19
N SER A 6 6.87 2.68 15.88
CA SER A 6 7.74 3.60 15.15
C SER A 6 6.96 4.86 14.84
N ARG A 7 7.29 5.96 15.49
CA ARG A 7 6.74 7.29 15.21
C ARG A 7 7.10 7.68 13.77
N GLY A 8 6.10 7.65 12.87
CA GLY A 8 6.21 8.15 11.50
C GLY A 8 6.02 7.16 10.36
N LEU A 9 6.06 5.84 10.62
CA LEU A 9 5.80 4.78 9.64
C LEU A 9 4.86 3.75 10.26
N GLY A 10 3.56 4.04 10.24
CA GLY A 10 2.54 3.10 10.68
C GLY A 10 2.13 2.18 9.54
N ASP A 11 2.54 0.92 9.56
CA ASP A 11 1.93 -0.11 8.75
C ASP A 11 0.62 -0.55 9.43
N VAL A 12 -0.51 -0.18 8.83
CA VAL A 12 -1.82 -0.63 9.31
C VAL A 12 -2.16 -1.94 8.63
N TYR A 13 -1.93 -3.06 9.32
CA TYR A 13 -2.40 -4.38 8.90
C TYR A 13 -3.89 -4.48 9.20
N LYS A 14 -4.73 -4.24 8.20
CA LYS A 14 -6.16 -4.22 8.40
C LYS A 14 -6.90 -5.22 7.52
N ARG A 15 -7.92 -5.77 8.10
CA ARG A 15 -8.82 -6.85 7.81
C ARG A 15 -8.28 -8.22 8.18
N GLN A 16 -8.08 -8.36 9.49
CA GLN A 16 -8.06 -9.68 10.10
C GLN A 16 -9.46 -10.31 10.02
N PRO A 17 -9.57 -11.65 9.97
CA PRO A 17 -10.83 -12.33 10.17
C PRO A 17 -11.44 -11.80 11.48
N TYR A 18 -12.72 -11.46 11.48
CA TYR A 18 -13.48 -10.92 12.63
C TYR A 18 -13.32 -9.41 12.92
N GLU A 19 -12.70 -8.64 12.04
CA GLU A 19 -12.63 -7.19 12.24
C GLU A 19 -14.01 -6.56 12.02
N MET A 20 -14.59 -6.03 13.10
CA MET A 20 -15.86 -5.31 13.07
C MET A 20 -15.67 -3.88 12.59
N ALA A 21 -16.70 -3.29 11.98
CA ALA A 21 -16.67 -1.91 11.49
C ALA A 21 -16.30 -0.89 12.58
N GLU A 22 -16.65 -1.18 13.82
CA GLU A 22 -16.33 -0.34 14.99
C GLU A 22 -14.82 -0.26 15.26
N TYR A 23 -14.09 -1.38 15.15
CA TYR A 23 -12.64 -1.38 15.30
C TYR A 23 -11.97 -0.60 14.18
N LEU A 24 -12.47 -0.76 12.96
CA LEU A 24 -11.98 0.01 11.82
C LEU A 24 -12.20 1.53 12.01
N ALA A 25 -13.38 1.93 12.49
CA ALA A 25 -13.68 3.33 12.79
C ALA A 25 -12.74 3.90 13.88
N ARG A 26 -12.48 3.13 14.94
CA ARG A 26 -11.53 3.51 16.00
C ARG A 26 -10.12 3.70 15.46
N ASP A 27 -9.67 2.81 14.59
CA ASP A 27 -8.36 2.92 13.96
C ASP A 27 -8.25 4.15 13.04
N LEU A 28 -9.30 4.47 12.30
CA LEU A 28 -9.35 5.69 11.49
C LEU A 28 -9.29 6.95 12.36
N THR A 29 -9.98 6.96 13.51
CA THR A 29 -9.91 8.05 14.48
C THR A 29 -8.49 8.22 15.04
N MET A 30 -7.86 7.12 15.44
CA MET A 30 -6.47 7.13 15.90
C MET A 30 -5.51 7.63 14.82
N LEU A 31 -5.70 7.25 13.56
CA LEU A 31 -4.91 7.76 12.44
C LEU A 31 -5.10 9.28 12.27
N GLN A 32 -6.30 9.83 12.52
CA GLN A 32 -6.53 11.27 12.48
C GLN A 32 -5.73 12.00 13.56
N GLU A 33 -5.65 11.45 14.76
CA GLU A 33 -4.87 12.02 15.86
C GLU A 33 -3.36 12.00 15.54
N ILE A 34 -2.85 10.87 15.02
CA ILE A 34 -1.43 10.72 14.63
C ILE A 34 -1.11 11.59 13.42
N ASN A 35 -2.04 11.68 12.48
CA ASN A 35 -1.95 12.43 11.22
C ASN A 35 -0.64 12.13 10.45
N PRO A 36 -0.43 10.88 9.99
CA PRO A 36 0.83 10.40 9.45
C PRO A 36 1.14 10.96 8.06
N ASP A 37 2.44 11.00 7.71
CA ASP A 37 2.90 11.37 6.37
C ASP A 37 2.70 10.24 5.35
N THR A 38 2.74 8.99 5.81
CA THR A 38 2.58 7.81 4.95
C THR A 38 1.69 6.77 5.63
N ILE A 39 0.73 6.24 4.88
CA ILE A 39 -0.19 5.19 5.30
C ILE A 39 0.02 3.98 4.39
N SER A 40 0.24 2.82 4.97
CA SER A 40 0.31 1.56 4.24
C SER A 40 -0.87 0.67 4.63
N LEU A 41 -1.71 0.34 3.66
CA LEU A 41 -2.84 -0.55 3.83
C LEU A 41 -2.54 -1.88 3.11
N SER A 42 -2.69 -3.00 3.82
CA SER A 42 -2.52 -4.34 3.24
C SER A 42 -3.76 -5.18 3.48
N PRO A 43 -4.29 -5.87 2.47
CA PRO A 43 -5.40 -6.78 2.67
C PRO A 43 -4.94 -8.03 3.41
N PHE A 44 -5.85 -8.63 4.18
CA PHE A 44 -5.61 -9.96 4.74
C PHE A 44 -5.64 -11.00 3.61
N VAL A 45 -4.61 -11.83 3.56
CA VAL A 45 -4.50 -12.98 2.65
C VAL A 45 -4.09 -14.19 3.49
N PRO A 46 -4.92 -15.25 3.58
CA PRO A 46 -4.62 -16.43 4.37
C PRO A 46 -3.35 -17.12 3.85
N ARG A 47 -2.56 -17.66 4.78
CA ARG A 47 -1.32 -18.38 4.45
C ARG A 47 -1.29 -19.75 5.08
N GLU A 48 -0.79 -20.71 4.33
CA GLU A 48 -0.45 -22.04 4.84
C GLU A 48 0.48 -21.95 6.06
N GLY A 49 0.30 -22.84 7.03
CA GLY A 49 1.11 -22.86 8.25
C GLY A 49 0.68 -21.84 9.33
N THR A 50 -0.37 -21.06 9.11
CA THR A 50 -0.93 -20.13 10.10
C THR A 50 -2.27 -20.62 10.64
N SER A 51 -2.66 -20.16 11.83
CA SER A 51 -3.99 -20.44 12.43
C SER A 51 -5.14 -19.93 11.56
N PHE A 52 -4.88 -18.95 10.70
CA PHE A 52 -5.88 -18.31 9.85
C PHE A 52 -5.93 -18.87 8.42
N ARG A 53 -5.26 -20.02 8.14
CA ARG A 53 -5.16 -20.60 6.79
C ARG A 53 -6.51 -20.90 6.12
N HIS A 54 -7.56 -21.14 6.91
CA HIS A 54 -8.91 -21.48 6.43
C HIS A 54 -9.86 -20.27 6.38
N GLN A 55 -9.38 -19.09 6.73
CA GLN A 55 -10.20 -17.89 6.69
C GLN A 55 -10.29 -17.35 5.25
N LEU A 56 -11.38 -16.63 4.98
CA LEU A 56 -11.56 -15.98 3.69
C LEU A 56 -10.60 -14.77 3.56
N PRO A 57 -10.06 -14.53 2.37
CA PRO A 57 -9.27 -13.33 2.12
C PRO A 57 -10.13 -12.06 2.26
N CYS A 58 -9.48 -10.94 2.46
CA CYS A 58 -10.13 -9.63 2.46
C CYS A 58 -10.93 -9.43 1.16
N ASN A 59 -12.15 -8.92 1.27
CA ASN A 59 -12.94 -8.53 0.10
C ASN A 59 -12.29 -7.32 -0.59
N LEU A 60 -12.07 -7.43 -1.91
CA LEU A 60 -11.43 -6.39 -2.70
C LEU A 60 -12.17 -5.05 -2.60
N GLU A 61 -13.49 -5.07 -2.77
CA GLU A 61 -14.31 -3.85 -2.75
C GLU A 61 -14.15 -3.09 -1.44
N THR A 62 -14.16 -3.80 -0.32
CA THR A 62 -13.98 -3.17 0.98
C THR A 62 -12.58 -2.61 1.16
N PHE A 63 -11.55 -3.28 0.64
CA PHE A 63 -10.19 -2.76 0.62
C PHE A 63 -10.09 -1.46 -0.19
N LEU A 64 -10.72 -1.41 -1.37
CA LEU A 64 -10.73 -0.23 -2.22
C LEU A 64 -11.53 0.93 -1.59
N ARG A 65 -12.68 0.65 -1.00
CA ARG A 65 -13.47 1.65 -0.25
C ARG A 65 -12.67 2.25 0.91
N LEU A 66 -11.97 1.41 1.66
CA LEU A 66 -11.11 1.90 2.75
C LEU A 66 -9.97 2.77 2.23
N THR A 67 -9.36 2.40 1.11
CA THR A 67 -8.34 3.22 0.44
C THR A 67 -8.90 4.60 0.07
N ALA A 68 -10.11 4.66 -0.48
CA ALA A 68 -10.78 5.92 -0.83
C ALA A 68 -11.11 6.77 0.42
N ILE A 69 -11.59 6.14 1.48
CA ILE A 69 -11.85 6.84 2.76
C ILE A 69 -10.55 7.45 3.29
N LEU A 70 -9.45 6.69 3.30
CA LEU A 70 -8.15 7.20 3.74
C LEU A 70 -7.68 8.38 2.88
N ARG A 71 -7.91 8.37 1.56
CA ARG A 71 -7.56 9.50 0.70
C ARG A 71 -8.37 10.75 1.03
N VAL A 72 -9.67 10.61 1.31
CA VAL A 72 -10.53 11.74 1.71
C VAL A 72 -10.10 12.30 3.06
N MET A 73 -9.80 11.42 4.03
CA MET A 73 -9.38 11.83 5.37
C MET A 73 -7.97 12.43 5.40
N PHE A 74 -7.06 11.95 4.55
CA PHE A 74 -5.65 12.33 4.51
C PHE A 74 -5.21 12.77 3.09
N PRO A 75 -5.72 13.90 2.58
CA PRO A 75 -5.51 14.30 1.18
C PRO A 75 -4.03 14.53 0.82
N LYS A 76 -3.19 14.87 1.79
CA LYS A 76 -1.78 15.19 1.60
C LYS A 76 -0.82 14.04 1.98
N ALA A 77 -1.33 12.95 2.55
CA ALA A 77 -0.52 11.79 2.92
C ALA A 77 -0.20 10.92 1.70
N ASN A 78 0.91 10.21 1.78
CA ASN A 78 1.20 9.10 0.89
C ASN A 78 0.40 7.88 1.32
N ILE A 79 -0.36 7.30 0.39
CA ILE A 79 -1.10 6.04 0.61
C ILE A 79 -0.50 4.99 -0.31
N ALA A 80 0.08 3.95 0.29
CA ALA A 80 0.80 2.94 -0.45
C ALA A 80 -0.11 1.78 -0.90
N ALA A 81 -0.14 1.51 -2.21
CA ALA A 81 -0.80 0.35 -2.79
C ALA A 81 0.03 -0.92 -2.54
N SER A 82 -0.43 -1.76 -1.60
CA SER A 82 0.24 -3.01 -1.25
C SER A 82 0.26 -4.00 -2.42
N PRO A 83 1.39 -4.64 -2.72
CA PRO A 83 1.44 -5.70 -3.74
C PRO A 83 0.63 -6.94 -3.36
N LEU A 84 0.26 -7.12 -2.08
CA LEU A 84 -0.56 -8.25 -1.63
C LEU A 84 -1.99 -8.18 -2.20
N VAL A 85 -2.49 -7.02 -2.59
CA VAL A 85 -3.81 -6.91 -3.20
C VAL A 85 -3.87 -7.63 -4.55
N ASN A 86 -2.73 -7.82 -5.24
CA ASN A 86 -2.66 -8.61 -6.47
C ASN A 86 -2.84 -10.13 -6.24
N SER A 87 -2.79 -10.60 -4.99
CA SER A 87 -3.16 -11.98 -4.64
C SER A 87 -4.68 -12.18 -4.59
N ILE A 88 -5.45 -11.09 -4.50
CA ILE A 88 -6.93 -11.10 -4.51
C ILE A 88 -7.43 -10.82 -5.93
N HIS A 89 -6.82 -9.86 -6.63
CA HIS A 89 -7.18 -9.49 -7.99
C HIS A 89 -5.95 -9.07 -8.78
N VAL A 90 -5.78 -9.57 -10.00
CA VAL A 90 -4.57 -9.37 -10.83
C VAL A 90 -4.20 -7.88 -11.04
N GLN A 91 -5.19 -6.99 -11.12
CA GLN A 91 -5.02 -5.54 -11.25
C GLN A 91 -5.22 -4.79 -9.91
N GLY A 92 -5.16 -5.48 -8.79
CA GLY A 92 -5.50 -4.92 -7.48
C GLY A 92 -4.72 -3.66 -7.13
N GLN A 93 -3.41 -3.60 -7.43
CA GLN A 93 -2.61 -2.39 -7.18
C GLN A 93 -3.07 -1.21 -8.05
N VAL A 94 -3.40 -1.45 -9.33
CA VAL A 94 -3.91 -0.41 -10.22
C VAL A 94 -5.25 0.12 -9.73
N MET A 95 -6.15 -0.78 -9.33
CA MET A 95 -7.44 -0.41 -8.73
C MET A 95 -7.27 0.37 -7.43
N ALA A 96 -6.28 0.03 -6.60
CA ALA A 96 -5.96 0.80 -5.40
C ALA A 96 -5.50 2.23 -5.72
N ILE A 97 -4.71 2.42 -6.79
CA ILE A 97 -4.33 3.77 -7.26
C ILE A 97 -5.58 4.55 -7.67
N TYR A 98 -6.48 3.96 -8.44
CA TYR A 98 -7.73 4.63 -8.83
C TYR A 98 -8.64 4.94 -7.65
N SER A 99 -8.51 4.18 -6.56
CA SER A 99 -9.25 4.41 -5.32
C SER A 99 -8.58 5.42 -4.37
N GLY A 100 -7.44 6.03 -4.78
CA GLY A 100 -6.80 7.10 -4.02
C GLY A 100 -5.41 6.80 -3.45
N ALA A 101 -4.87 5.59 -3.64
CA ALA A 101 -3.44 5.37 -3.36
C ALA A 101 -2.59 6.17 -4.37
N ASN A 102 -1.40 6.60 -3.95
CA ASN A 102 -0.49 7.36 -4.80
C ASN A 102 0.97 6.87 -4.75
N VAL A 103 1.23 5.80 -4.01
CA VAL A 103 2.54 5.18 -3.95
C VAL A 103 2.44 3.70 -4.33
N LEU A 104 3.23 3.27 -5.31
CA LEU A 104 3.35 1.86 -5.68
C LEU A 104 4.49 1.22 -4.89
N ARG A 105 4.16 0.18 -4.12
CA ARG A 105 5.17 -0.68 -3.51
C ARG A 105 5.48 -1.84 -4.43
N VAL A 106 6.72 -1.92 -4.87
CA VAL A 106 7.20 -3.03 -5.70
C VAL A 106 8.20 -3.84 -4.89
N PRO A 107 7.92 -5.13 -4.61
CA PRO A 107 8.84 -5.97 -3.87
C PRO A 107 10.06 -6.29 -4.71
N LEU A 108 11.23 -5.88 -4.24
CA LEU A 108 12.52 -6.22 -4.81
C LEU A 108 13.00 -7.54 -4.17
N PHE A 109 12.63 -8.66 -4.77
CA PHE A 109 13.16 -9.94 -4.33
C PHE A 109 14.49 -10.21 -5.02
N PRO A 110 15.49 -10.72 -4.29
CA PRO A 110 16.68 -11.26 -4.93
C PRO A 110 16.29 -12.40 -5.89
N PRO A 111 17.12 -12.71 -6.90
CA PRO A 111 16.84 -13.81 -7.83
C PRO A 111 16.55 -15.10 -7.05
N PRO A 112 15.72 -16.00 -7.58
CA PRO A 112 15.37 -17.24 -6.90
C PRO A 112 16.63 -18.06 -6.60
N VAL A 113 16.78 -18.42 -5.32
CA VAL A 113 17.84 -19.36 -4.90
C VAL A 113 17.43 -20.76 -5.35
N PRO A 114 18.29 -21.54 -6.02
CA PRO A 114 18.00 -22.92 -6.39
C PRO A 114 17.53 -23.73 -5.16
N GLY A 115 16.44 -24.48 -5.29
CA GLY A 115 15.86 -25.29 -4.22
C GLY A 115 14.84 -24.60 -3.31
N VAL A 116 14.66 -23.29 -3.42
CA VAL A 116 13.62 -22.56 -2.68
C VAL A 116 12.43 -22.27 -3.59
N THR A 117 11.34 -23.00 -3.41
CA THR A 117 10.09 -22.75 -4.13
C THR A 117 9.45 -21.45 -3.64
N ARG A 118 9.60 -20.37 -4.41
CA ARG A 118 8.82 -19.15 -4.20
C ARG A 118 7.48 -19.26 -4.92
N ARG A 119 6.39 -19.20 -4.17
CA ARG A 119 5.03 -19.17 -4.72
C ARG A 119 4.68 -17.87 -5.49
N SER A 120 5.57 -16.91 -5.58
CA SER A 120 5.40 -15.74 -6.45
C SER A 120 5.87 -16.16 -7.84
N GLY A 121 4.94 -16.56 -8.69
CA GLY A 121 5.21 -16.95 -10.08
C GLY A 121 6.19 -15.97 -10.74
N GLY A 122 7.23 -16.52 -11.36
CA GLY A 122 8.44 -15.86 -11.86
C GLY A 122 8.30 -14.80 -12.95
N VAL A 123 7.35 -13.90 -12.80
CA VAL A 123 7.29 -12.67 -13.61
C VAL A 123 8.43 -11.78 -13.17
N SER A 124 9.36 -11.48 -14.08
CA SER A 124 10.48 -10.59 -13.77
C SER A 124 9.97 -9.23 -13.27
N LEU A 125 10.70 -8.63 -12.33
CA LEU A 125 10.41 -7.28 -11.82
C LEU A 125 10.15 -6.29 -12.96
N LEU A 126 10.99 -6.35 -14.00
CA LEU A 126 10.88 -5.48 -15.17
C LEU A 126 9.53 -5.63 -15.88
N ARG A 127 9.09 -6.85 -16.13
CA ARG A 127 7.79 -7.12 -16.77
C ARG A 127 6.62 -6.62 -15.92
N ARG A 128 6.72 -6.76 -14.60
CA ARG A 128 5.71 -6.24 -13.66
C ARG A 128 5.65 -4.71 -13.70
N LEU A 129 6.81 -4.04 -13.68
CA LEU A 129 6.89 -2.58 -13.79
C LEU A 129 6.34 -2.08 -15.13
N GLN A 130 6.69 -2.74 -16.23
CA GLN A 130 6.16 -2.40 -17.57
C GLN A 130 4.64 -2.54 -17.62
N SER A 131 4.09 -3.62 -17.06
CA SER A 131 2.63 -3.82 -17.01
C SER A 131 1.92 -2.76 -16.17
N LEU A 132 2.48 -2.41 -15.00
CA LEU A 132 1.94 -1.35 -14.15
C LEU A 132 2.01 0.01 -14.85
N TYR A 133 3.14 0.33 -15.46
CA TYR A 133 3.33 1.56 -16.23
C TYR A 133 2.30 1.67 -17.36
N ALA A 134 2.17 0.64 -18.19
CA ALA A 134 1.21 0.63 -19.30
C ALA A 134 -0.23 0.82 -18.81
N SER A 135 -0.63 0.12 -17.73
CA SER A 135 -1.98 0.24 -17.17
C SER A 135 -2.28 1.62 -16.58
N LEU A 136 -1.29 2.27 -15.94
CA LEU A 136 -1.48 3.59 -15.35
C LEU A 136 -1.45 4.70 -16.41
N SER A 137 -0.52 4.62 -17.37
CA SER A 137 -0.41 5.59 -18.46
C SER A 137 -1.64 5.64 -19.35
N SER A 138 -2.31 4.49 -19.58
CA SER A 138 -3.56 4.46 -20.34
C SER A 138 -4.72 5.24 -19.68
N HIS A 139 -4.58 5.59 -18.40
CA HIS A 139 -5.56 6.37 -17.63
C HIS A 139 -5.01 7.73 -17.16
N ASN A 140 -4.03 8.27 -17.87
CA ASN A 140 -3.43 9.57 -17.58
C ASN A 140 -2.71 9.68 -16.21
N TYR A 141 -2.23 8.56 -15.66
CA TYR A 141 -1.35 8.57 -14.49
C TYR A 141 0.11 8.53 -14.95
N GLU A 142 0.92 9.41 -14.38
CA GLU A 142 2.37 9.42 -14.56
C GLU A 142 3.06 8.72 -13.38
N MET A 143 3.97 7.80 -13.68
CA MET A 143 4.83 7.18 -12.67
C MET A 143 6.13 7.95 -12.55
N VAL A 144 6.37 8.50 -11.37
CA VAL A 144 7.62 9.21 -11.05
C VAL A 144 8.42 8.37 -10.05
N VAL A 145 9.73 8.26 -10.28
CA VAL A 145 10.68 7.67 -9.34
C VAL A 145 11.38 8.81 -8.61
N ASP A 146 10.97 9.04 -7.37
CA ASP A 146 11.52 10.10 -6.53
C ASP A 146 11.67 9.58 -5.09
N ARG A 147 12.19 10.40 -4.20
CA ARG A 147 12.31 10.13 -2.76
C ARG A 147 10.97 9.73 -2.13
N GLY A 148 9.85 10.18 -2.71
CA GLY A 148 8.51 9.84 -2.24
C GLY A 148 8.08 10.62 -1.01
N ASP A 149 8.52 11.86 -0.87
CA ASP A 149 8.05 12.76 0.19
C ASP A 149 6.55 13.05 0.02
N SER A 150 5.79 13.04 1.13
CA SER A 150 4.38 13.42 1.11
C SER A 150 4.23 14.93 0.85
N LEU A 151 3.11 15.34 0.26
CA LEU A 151 2.82 16.78 0.09
C LEU A 151 2.89 17.53 1.42
N ARG A 152 2.45 16.90 2.48
CA ARG A 152 2.51 17.44 3.83
C ARG A 152 3.94 17.60 4.35
N PHE A 153 4.83 16.62 4.06
CA PHE A 153 6.24 16.74 4.40
C PHE A 153 6.88 17.90 3.64
N LEU A 154 6.60 18.04 2.35
CA LEU A 154 7.11 19.13 1.51
C LEU A 154 6.65 20.51 1.96
N GLU A 155 5.41 20.64 2.46
CA GLU A 155 4.90 21.90 3.04
C GLU A 155 5.65 22.29 4.32
N ARG A 156 6.00 21.33 5.16
CA ARG A 156 6.77 21.57 6.39
C ARG A 156 8.26 21.82 6.13
N HIS A 157 8.78 21.30 5.01
CA HIS A 157 10.19 21.39 4.63
C HIS A 157 10.30 21.90 3.19
N PRO A 158 9.96 23.16 2.92
CA PRO A 158 10.08 23.71 1.56
C PRO A 158 11.54 23.57 1.07
N LYS A 159 11.72 22.94 -0.09
CA LYS A 159 13.04 22.84 -0.71
C LYS A 159 13.55 24.26 -0.93
N ALA A 160 14.78 24.55 -0.50
CA ALA A 160 15.44 25.80 -0.86
C ALA A 160 15.43 25.96 -2.40
N PRO A 161 15.18 27.16 -2.94
CA PRO A 161 15.14 27.37 -4.38
C PRO A 161 16.46 26.84 -4.98
N ALA A 162 16.35 25.98 -5.99
CA ALA A 162 17.51 25.44 -6.69
C ALA A 162 18.35 26.63 -7.18
N GLN A 163 19.59 26.74 -6.69
CA GLN A 163 20.53 27.70 -7.23
C GLN A 163 20.70 27.37 -8.71
N LYS A 164 20.19 28.24 -9.56
CA LYS A 164 20.46 28.16 -10.99
C LYS A 164 21.96 28.45 -11.19
N ASN A 165 22.72 27.40 -11.46
CA ASN A 165 24.06 27.55 -12.07
C ASN A 165 23.91 27.87 -13.53
#